data_7d0115d02941f9f11a38b0b6720b1827
#
_entry.id   7d0115d02941f9f11a38b0b6720b1827
#
_cell.length_a   1.000
_cell.length_b   1.000
_cell.length_c   1.000
_cell.angle_alpha   90.00
_cell.angle_beta   90.00
_cell.angle_gamma   90.00
#
_symmetry.space_group_name_H-M   'P 1'
#
loop_
_entity.id
_entity.type
_entity.pdbx_description
1 polymer ?
#
loop_
_entity_poly.entity_id
_entity_poly.type
_entity_poly.pdbx_seq_one_letter_code
_entity_poly.pdbx_strand_id
1 'polypeptide(L)'
;MEWLTIGAFARACRLSPKALRLYDELELLRPARVDAATGYRYYTPAQLEQARLVAWLRRLGMPLARIRTVCALPPAAAADEIRAYWAQVEAETAVRRDLAAFLVDELTATPRKDTTVLELRYSAHSDPGLVRPANQDTAHAGARLLAVADGYGPAGAPASSAAVAALRFLDTADIPAGNVLNLLADAVHGATEAVRDVAAGTDENGTTLTALLWTGSRLALVHIGDSRAYLLRGGALFRITHDHTMVQSLVDEGRLTVEEAVSHPQRALLVKALTRGTPDLKLHDAEPGDRYLLCSDGLSAVVPDSTIRDLLTTVPAPDTAVHCLVDAANSAGGPDNVSCVVADVVETVARSPAS
;
A
#
# COMPACT_ATOMS: atom_id res chain seq x y z
N MET A 1 -45.43 -25.41 8.29
CA MET A 1 -44.04 -24.95 7.94
C MET A 1 -43.15 -26.18 8.00
N GLU A 2 -42.41 -26.44 6.92
CA GLU A 2 -41.48 -27.56 6.87
C GLU A 2 -40.17 -27.13 7.54
N TRP A 3 -39.73 -27.93 8.53
CA TRP A 3 -38.52 -27.69 9.29
C TRP A 3 -37.43 -28.66 8.86
N LEU A 4 -36.27 -28.13 8.52
CA LEU A 4 -35.10 -28.94 8.21
C LEU A 4 -34.18 -29.01 9.45
N THR A 5 -33.78 -30.22 9.81
CA THR A 5 -32.72 -30.39 10.81
C THR A 5 -31.40 -29.83 10.27
N ILE A 6 -30.47 -29.47 11.17
CA ILE A 6 -29.13 -28.97 10.76
C ILE A 6 -28.44 -29.94 9.79
N GLY A 7 -28.61 -31.25 9.91
CA GLY A 7 -28.02 -32.23 8.99
C GLY A 7 -28.70 -32.27 7.63
N ALA A 8 -30.03 -32.12 7.56
CA ALA A 8 -30.77 -32.05 6.31
C ALA A 8 -30.48 -30.73 5.56
N PHE A 9 -30.47 -29.61 6.30
CA PHE A 9 -30.15 -28.28 5.75
C PHE A 9 -28.71 -28.20 5.23
N ALA A 10 -27.75 -28.76 5.99
CA ALA A 10 -26.35 -28.85 5.60
C ALA A 10 -26.16 -29.55 4.25
N ARG A 11 -26.81 -30.67 4.07
CA ARG A 11 -26.81 -31.42 2.79
C ARG A 11 -27.41 -30.59 1.64
N ALA A 12 -28.52 -29.90 1.91
CA ALA A 12 -29.24 -29.11 0.90
C ALA A 12 -28.45 -27.89 0.41
N CYS A 13 -27.66 -27.25 1.28
CA CYS A 13 -26.83 -26.08 0.95
C CYS A 13 -25.33 -26.41 0.74
N ARG A 14 -24.94 -27.70 0.82
CA ARG A 14 -23.54 -28.16 0.68
C ARG A 14 -22.57 -27.54 1.68
N LEU A 15 -23.04 -27.30 2.88
CA LEU A 15 -22.24 -26.85 4.03
C LEU A 15 -22.09 -27.99 5.05
N SER A 16 -21.11 -27.87 5.93
CA SER A 16 -21.01 -28.82 7.05
C SER A 16 -21.87 -28.35 8.24
N PRO A 17 -22.39 -29.27 9.06
CA PRO A 17 -23.08 -28.89 10.30
C PRO A 17 -22.20 -28.07 11.25
N LYS A 18 -20.87 -28.26 11.21
CA LYS A 18 -19.90 -27.45 11.97
C LYS A 18 -19.87 -26.00 11.48
N ALA A 19 -19.87 -25.80 10.15
CA ALA A 19 -19.92 -24.47 9.55
C ALA A 19 -21.24 -23.75 9.91
N LEU A 20 -22.37 -24.44 9.89
CA LEU A 20 -23.67 -23.85 10.25
C LEU A 20 -23.72 -23.41 11.72
N ARG A 21 -23.06 -24.14 12.64
CA ARG A 21 -22.95 -23.70 14.05
C ARG A 21 -22.10 -22.44 14.17
N LEU A 22 -20.96 -22.39 13.48
CA LEU A 22 -20.13 -21.19 13.43
C LEU A 22 -20.88 -20.00 12.83
N TYR A 23 -21.68 -20.21 11.79
CA TYR A 23 -22.45 -19.14 11.16
C TYR A 23 -23.61 -18.65 12.04
N ASP A 24 -24.16 -19.50 12.91
CA ASP A 24 -25.09 -19.11 13.97
C ASP A 24 -24.38 -18.22 15.03
N GLU A 25 -23.23 -18.66 15.52
CA GLU A 25 -22.40 -17.92 16.49
C GLU A 25 -21.96 -16.54 15.96
N LEU A 26 -21.64 -16.45 14.67
CA LEU A 26 -21.23 -15.22 14.00
C LEU A 26 -22.41 -14.38 13.48
N GLU A 27 -23.64 -14.78 13.79
CA GLU A 27 -24.87 -14.10 13.34
C GLU A 27 -25.05 -14.00 11.82
N LEU A 28 -24.31 -14.82 11.08
CA LEU A 28 -24.30 -14.85 9.63
C LEU A 28 -25.50 -15.63 9.05
N LEU A 29 -25.88 -16.72 9.73
CA LEU A 29 -27.03 -17.57 9.37
C LEU A 29 -27.62 -18.20 10.63
N ARG A 30 -28.51 -17.47 11.29
CA ARG A 30 -29.19 -17.95 12.51
C ARG A 30 -30.23 -19.02 12.15
N PRO A 31 -30.37 -20.08 12.97
CA PRO A 31 -31.45 -21.04 12.81
C PRO A 31 -32.81 -20.35 13.02
N ALA A 32 -33.82 -20.77 12.27
CA ALA A 32 -35.18 -20.24 12.43
C ALA A 32 -35.78 -20.62 13.77
N ARG A 33 -35.29 -21.74 14.36
CA ARG A 33 -35.68 -22.21 15.69
C ARG A 33 -34.56 -23.01 16.33
N VAL A 34 -34.37 -22.80 17.62
CA VAL A 34 -33.57 -23.69 18.48
C VAL A 34 -34.52 -24.33 19.49
N ASP A 35 -34.47 -25.64 19.62
CA ASP A 35 -35.24 -26.36 20.61
C ASP A 35 -34.65 -26.09 22.00
N ALA A 36 -35.46 -25.55 22.89
CA ALA A 36 -35.01 -25.13 24.21
C ALA A 36 -34.60 -26.28 25.14
N ALA A 37 -35.13 -27.49 24.91
CA ALA A 37 -34.85 -28.64 25.75
C ALA A 37 -33.60 -29.42 25.28
N THR A 38 -33.40 -29.49 23.94
CA THR A 38 -32.36 -30.32 23.33
C THR A 38 -31.23 -29.53 22.68
N GLY A 39 -31.39 -28.23 22.51
CA GLY A 39 -30.44 -27.37 21.77
C GLY A 39 -30.39 -27.62 20.26
N TYR A 40 -31.32 -28.46 19.74
CA TYR A 40 -31.37 -28.77 18.30
C TYR A 40 -31.75 -27.55 17.47
N ARG A 41 -31.00 -27.33 16.36
CA ARG A 41 -31.18 -26.22 15.42
C ARG A 41 -32.02 -26.66 14.24
N TYR A 42 -33.04 -25.86 13.93
CA TYR A 42 -33.93 -26.05 12.79
C TYR A 42 -33.89 -24.85 11.88
N TYR A 43 -33.91 -25.11 10.57
CA TYR A 43 -33.86 -24.14 9.50
C TYR A 43 -35.12 -24.27 8.62
N THR A 44 -35.46 -23.22 7.89
CA THR A 44 -36.54 -23.22 6.91
C THR A 44 -35.99 -23.35 5.48
N PRO A 45 -36.78 -23.85 4.51
CA PRO A 45 -36.40 -23.85 3.10
C PRO A 45 -36.06 -22.46 2.56
N ALA A 46 -36.71 -21.39 3.08
CA ALA A 46 -36.44 -20.00 2.68
C ALA A 46 -35.00 -19.55 2.99
N GLN A 47 -34.34 -20.16 3.99
CA GLN A 47 -32.97 -19.83 4.35
C GLN A 47 -31.93 -20.51 3.42
N LEU A 48 -32.34 -21.40 2.52
CA LEU A 48 -31.42 -22.11 1.60
C LEU A 48 -30.73 -21.16 0.63
N GLU A 49 -31.41 -20.11 0.15
CA GLU A 49 -30.81 -19.13 -0.76
C GLU A 49 -29.68 -18.36 -0.08
N GLN A 50 -29.91 -17.86 1.13
CA GLN A 50 -28.86 -17.21 1.92
C GLN A 50 -27.69 -18.15 2.23
N ALA A 51 -27.98 -19.39 2.62
CA ALA A 51 -26.95 -20.39 2.91
C ALA A 51 -26.10 -20.70 1.67
N ARG A 52 -26.70 -20.78 0.49
CA ARG A 52 -25.99 -20.98 -0.78
C ARG A 52 -25.14 -19.77 -1.13
N LEU A 53 -25.64 -18.54 -0.97
CA LEU A 53 -24.87 -17.32 -1.17
C LEU A 53 -23.63 -17.32 -0.28
N VAL A 54 -23.78 -17.59 1.00
CA VAL A 54 -22.64 -17.70 1.95
C VAL A 54 -21.63 -18.75 1.47
N ALA A 55 -22.09 -19.92 0.99
CA ALA A 55 -21.22 -20.97 0.49
C ALA A 55 -20.44 -20.53 -0.75
N TRP A 56 -21.06 -19.77 -1.68
CA TRP A 56 -20.39 -19.25 -2.87
C TRP A 56 -19.37 -18.17 -2.52
N LEU A 57 -19.71 -17.22 -1.66
CA LEU A 57 -18.78 -16.16 -1.21
C LEU A 57 -17.57 -16.73 -0.47
N ARG A 58 -17.76 -17.80 0.32
CA ARG A 58 -16.64 -18.54 0.94
C ARG A 58 -15.72 -19.18 -0.09
N ARG A 59 -16.27 -19.69 -1.21
CA ARG A 59 -15.47 -20.25 -2.31
C ARG A 59 -14.65 -19.19 -3.05
N LEU A 60 -15.13 -17.94 -3.08
CA LEU A 60 -14.35 -16.81 -3.58
C LEU A 60 -13.22 -16.39 -2.63
N GLY A 61 -13.12 -17.00 -1.44
CA GLY A 61 -12.13 -16.64 -0.44
C GLY A 61 -12.55 -15.45 0.44
N MET A 62 -13.78 -14.94 0.29
CA MET A 62 -14.25 -13.77 1.02
C MET A 62 -14.26 -14.03 2.55
N PRO A 63 -13.72 -13.10 3.37
CA PRO A 63 -13.76 -13.19 4.83
C PRO A 63 -15.19 -13.21 5.38
N LEU A 64 -15.42 -13.91 6.49
CA LEU A 64 -16.76 -14.06 7.07
C LEU A 64 -17.39 -12.72 7.48
N ALA A 65 -16.60 -11.76 7.96
CA ALA A 65 -17.07 -10.41 8.28
C ALA A 65 -17.66 -9.71 7.04
N ARG A 66 -16.96 -9.78 5.91
CA ARG A 66 -17.40 -9.17 4.64
C ARG A 66 -18.60 -9.89 4.04
N ILE A 67 -18.68 -11.25 4.19
CA ILE A 67 -19.88 -12.02 3.80
C ILE A 67 -21.10 -11.57 4.61
N ARG A 68 -20.94 -11.26 5.89
CA ARG A 68 -22.02 -10.74 6.73
C ARG A 68 -22.54 -9.41 6.19
N THR A 69 -21.66 -8.51 5.81
CA THR A 69 -22.03 -7.24 5.15
C THR A 69 -22.82 -7.50 3.87
N VAL A 70 -22.29 -8.31 2.95
CA VAL A 70 -22.97 -8.67 1.70
C VAL A 70 -24.37 -9.23 1.94
N CYS A 71 -24.53 -10.14 2.92
CA CYS A 71 -25.83 -10.74 3.24
C CYS A 71 -26.85 -9.76 3.84
N ALA A 72 -26.41 -8.62 4.39
CA ALA A 72 -27.26 -7.59 4.96
C ALA A 72 -27.66 -6.50 3.94
N LEU A 73 -27.02 -6.44 2.78
CA LEU A 73 -27.24 -5.43 1.77
C LEU A 73 -28.39 -5.79 0.82
N PRO A 74 -29.06 -4.78 0.21
CA PRO A 74 -29.94 -4.98 -0.94
C PRO A 74 -29.16 -5.60 -2.12
N PRO A 75 -29.85 -6.33 -3.04
CA PRO A 75 -29.17 -7.08 -4.11
C PRO A 75 -28.21 -6.25 -4.96
N ALA A 76 -28.52 -5.01 -5.29
CA ALA A 76 -27.65 -4.14 -6.08
C ALA A 76 -26.37 -3.79 -5.32
N ALA A 77 -26.48 -3.33 -4.07
CA ALA A 77 -25.35 -3.00 -3.23
C ALA A 77 -24.49 -4.24 -2.88
N ALA A 78 -25.13 -5.40 -2.67
CA ALA A 78 -24.44 -6.67 -2.49
C ALA A 78 -23.59 -7.04 -3.71
N ALA A 79 -24.11 -6.81 -4.93
CA ALA A 79 -23.37 -7.04 -6.16
C ALA A 79 -22.17 -6.10 -6.31
N ASP A 80 -22.32 -4.83 -5.91
CA ASP A 80 -21.22 -3.86 -5.93
C ASP A 80 -20.12 -4.24 -4.94
N GLU A 81 -20.49 -4.68 -3.74
CA GLU A 81 -19.53 -5.15 -2.73
C GLU A 81 -18.75 -6.40 -3.19
N ILE A 82 -19.43 -7.32 -3.88
CA ILE A 82 -18.76 -8.50 -4.47
C ILE A 82 -17.79 -8.08 -5.58
N ARG A 83 -18.15 -7.11 -6.42
CA ARG A 83 -17.24 -6.56 -7.46
C ARG A 83 -16.02 -5.89 -6.85
N ALA A 84 -16.22 -5.05 -5.83
CA ALA A 84 -15.13 -4.39 -5.12
C ALA A 84 -14.16 -5.39 -4.48
N TYR A 85 -14.70 -6.41 -3.82
CA TYR A 85 -13.87 -7.49 -3.27
C TYR A 85 -13.06 -8.21 -4.36
N TRP A 86 -13.70 -8.54 -5.50
CA TRP A 86 -13.02 -9.24 -6.58
C TRP A 86 -11.92 -8.39 -7.23
N ALA A 87 -12.17 -7.09 -7.44
CA ALA A 87 -11.15 -6.16 -7.93
C ALA A 87 -9.92 -6.10 -7.00
N GLN A 88 -10.14 -6.12 -5.69
CA GLN A 88 -9.05 -6.20 -4.72
C GLN A 88 -8.25 -7.51 -4.85
N VAL A 89 -8.94 -8.66 -4.97
CA VAL A 89 -8.29 -9.98 -5.17
C VAL A 89 -7.48 -10.01 -6.46
N GLU A 90 -7.99 -9.41 -7.54
CA GLU A 90 -7.27 -9.30 -8.82
C GLU A 90 -6.02 -8.43 -8.68
N ALA A 91 -6.11 -7.29 -8.00
CA ALA A 91 -4.97 -6.41 -7.73
C ALA A 91 -3.88 -7.12 -6.91
N GLU A 92 -4.27 -7.80 -5.82
CA GLU A 92 -3.33 -8.59 -5.01
C GLU A 92 -2.70 -9.75 -5.81
N THR A 93 -3.49 -10.37 -6.70
CA THR A 93 -3.01 -11.45 -7.56
C THR A 93 -2.06 -10.94 -8.63
N ALA A 94 -2.29 -9.74 -9.17
CA ALA A 94 -1.37 -9.09 -10.10
C ALA A 94 0.00 -8.85 -9.45
N VAL A 95 0.02 -8.29 -8.23
CA VAL A 95 1.26 -8.09 -7.46
C VAL A 95 2.01 -9.41 -7.25
N ARG A 96 1.30 -10.49 -6.88
CA ARG A 96 1.93 -11.82 -6.71
C ARG A 96 2.43 -12.40 -8.03
N ARG A 97 1.74 -12.14 -9.14
CA ARG A 97 2.15 -12.56 -10.48
C ARG A 97 3.43 -11.84 -10.91
N ASP A 98 3.49 -10.53 -10.67
CA ASP A 98 4.66 -9.72 -11.01
C ASP A 98 5.88 -10.17 -10.20
N LEU A 99 5.69 -10.47 -8.91
CA LEU A 99 6.73 -11.05 -8.07
C LEU A 99 7.18 -12.44 -8.58
N ALA A 100 6.24 -13.29 -8.99
CA ALA A 100 6.57 -14.61 -9.53
C ALA A 100 7.31 -14.49 -10.87
N ALA A 101 6.89 -13.58 -11.75
CA ALA A 101 7.58 -13.31 -13.01
C ALA A 101 9.01 -12.81 -12.74
N PHE A 102 9.18 -11.88 -11.79
CA PHE A 102 10.49 -11.44 -11.35
C PHE A 102 11.38 -12.61 -10.92
N LEU A 103 10.88 -13.48 -10.03
CA LEU A 103 11.65 -14.62 -9.54
C LEU A 103 12.04 -15.59 -10.67
N VAL A 104 11.13 -15.81 -11.64
CA VAL A 104 11.43 -16.65 -12.81
C VAL A 104 12.50 -16.00 -13.69
N ASP A 105 12.37 -14.72 -14.00
CA ASP A 105 13.34 -13.97 -14.79
C ASP A 105 14.70 -13.95 -14.10
N GLU A 106 14.73 -13.75 -12.79
CA GLU A 106 15.94 -13.73 -11.98
C GLU A 106 16.68 -15.08 -12.00
N LEU A 107 15.92 -16.17 -11.89
CA LEU A 107 16.47 -17.55 -11.92
C LEU A 107 16.89 -17.98 -13.32
N THR A 108 16.35 -17.35 -14.37
CA THR A 108 16.60 -17.70 -15.77
C THR A 108 17.47 -16.67 -16.51
N ALA A 109 17.84 -15.57 -15.83
CA ALA A 109 18.57 -14.46 -16.44
C ALA A 109 19.92 -14.90 -17.02
N THR A 110 19.94 -15.05 -18.33
CA THR A 110 21.18 -14.94 -19.11
C THR A 110 21.48 -13.45 -19.27
N PRO A 111 22.75 -12.99 -19.16
CA PRO A 111 23.07 -11.56 -19.32
C PRO A 111 22.52 -11.04 -20.64
N ARG A 112 21.49 -10.20 -20.60
CA ARG A 112 20.98 -9.51 -21.80
C ARG A 112 22.06 -8.56 -22.29
N LYS A 113 22.50 -8.77 -23.53
CA LYS A 113 23.31 -7.83 -24.29
C LYS A 113 22.41 -6.74 -24.90
N ASP A 114 21.64 -6.03 -24.11
CA ASP A 114 20.95 -4.85 -24.62
C ASP A 114 21.80 -3.63 -24.36
N THR A 115 22.12 -2.93 -25.44
CA THR A 115 23.02 -1.77 -25.51
C THR A 115 22.40 -0.50 -24.91
N THR A 116 21.16 -0.53 -24.47
CA THR A 116 20.45 0.59 -23.85
C THR A 116 20.50 0.44 -22.34
N VAL A 117 21.17 1.36 -21.66
CA VAL A 117 21.22 1.44 -20.20
C VAL A 117 20.18 2.47 -19.76
N LEU A 118 19.32 2.07 -18.83
CA LEU A 118 18.41 3.00 -18.18
C LEU A 118 19.09 3.59 -16.95
N GLU A 119 18.90 4.89 -16.74
CA GLU A 119 19.43 5.65 -15.61
C GLU A 119 18.33 6.50 -14.98
N LEU A 120 18.52 6.87 -13.72
CA LEU A 120 17.65 7.82 -13.03
C LEU A 120 18.23 9.23 -13.08
N ARG A 121 17.41 10.22 -13.44
CA ARG A 121 17.62 11.64 -13.15
C ARG A 121 16.70 12.02 -12.01
N TYR A 122 17.24 12.51 -10.91
CA TYR A 122 16.49 12.65 -9.67
C TYR A 122 16.80 13.97 -8.96
N SER A 123 15.86 14.37 -8.12
CA SER A 123 16.04 15.45 -7.13
C SER A 123 15.15 15.19 -5.92
N ALA A 124 15.56 15.71 -4.77
CA ALA A 124 14.83 15.68 -3.53
C ALA A 124 14.79 17.07 -2.89
N HIS A 125 13.66 17.42 -2.29
CA HIS A 125 13.52 18.62 -1.50
C HIS A 125 12.63 18.36 -0.29
N SER A 126 12.99 18.97 0.85
CA SER A 126 12.23 18.87 2.10
C SER A 126 12.15 20.27 2.73
N ASP A 127 10.95 20.68 3.10
CA ASP A 127 10.64 22.00 3.64
C ASP A 127 9.80 21.87 4.94
N PRO A 128 10.02 22.70 5.96
CA PRO A 128 9.27 22.63 7.21
C PRO A 128 7.79 23.02 7.07
N GLY A 129 7.37 23.55 5.92
CA GLY A 129 6.06 24.15 5.77
C GLY A 129 5.94 25.49 6.49
N LEU A 130 4.70 25.97 6.68
CA LEU A 130 4.45 27.30 7.23
C LEU A 130 3.92 27.28 8.68
N VAL A 131 3.54 26.11 9.20
CA VAL A 131 2.87 25.98 10.50
C VAL A 131 3.70 25.23 11.53
N ARG A 132 4.45 24.20 11.12
CA ARG A 132 5.24 23.39 12.02
C ARG A 132 6.50 24.10 12.49
N PRO A 133 6.89 23.99 13.78
CA PRO A 133 8.08 24.66 14.31
C PRO A 133 9.40 24.01 13.88
N ALA A 134 9.36 22.77 13.43
CA ALA A 134 10.52 22.00 13.02
C ALA A 134 10.16 21.05 11.86
N ASN A 135 11.15 20.71 11.06
CA ASN A 135 11.01 19.69 10.02
C ASN A 135 11.35 18.31 10.60
N GLN A 136 10.39 17.41 10.59
CA GLN A 136 10.54 16.00 11.02
C GLN A 136 10.62 15.04 9.85
N ASP A 137 10.45 15.53 8.63
CA ASP A 137 10.59 14.76 7.40
C ASP A 137 12.05 14.56 7.00
N THR A 138 12.32 13.49 6.30
CA THR A 138 13.59 13.25 5.61
C THR A 138 13.34 12.76 4.19
N ALA A 139 13.94 13.45 3.21
CA ALA A 139 13.95 13.06 1.81
C ALA A 139 15.36 12.72 1.36
N HIS A 140 15.51 11.70 0.51
CA HIS A 140 16.77 11.30 -0.09
C HIS A 140 16.59 10.89 -1.55
N ALA A 141 17.47 11.35 -2.40
CA ALA A 141 17.57 10.91 -3.77
C ALA A 141 19.03 10.61 -4.13
N GLY A 142 19.31 9.40 -4.51
CA GLY A 142 20.61 8.90 -4.92
C GLY A 142 20.54 8.13 -6.24
N ALA A 143 21.68 7.60 -6.66
CA ALA A 143 21.77 6.92 -7.95
C ALA A 143 20.90 5.66 -8.02
N ARG A 144 20.62 5.04 -6.87
CA ARG A 144 19.81 3.83 -6.78
C ARG A 144 18.69 3.92 -5.75
N LEU A 145 18.83 4.75 -4.71
CA LEU A 145 17.87 4.86 -3.63
C LEU A 145 17.14 6.20 -3.68
N LEU A 146 15.82 6.14 -3.73
CA LEU A 146 14.92 7.27 -3.51
C LEU A 146 14.13 6.97 -2.24
N ALA A 147 14.03 7.92 -1.30
CA ALA A 147 13.31 7.67 -0.04
C ALA A 147 12.68 8.94 0.52
N VAL A 148 11.51 8.78 1.11
CA VAL A 148 10.83 9.77 1.96
C VAL A 148 10.43 9.07 3.26
N ALA A 149 10.68 9.73 4.37
CA ALA A 149 10.28 9.29 5.70
C ALA A 149 9.69 10.49 6.46
N ASP A 150 8.49 10.35 6.97
CA ASP A 150 7.76 11.34 7.74
C ASP A 150 7.78 10.93 9.21
N GLY A 151 8.44 11.75 10.03
CA GLY A 151 8.66 11.48 11.45
C GLY A 151 7.57 12.07 12.33
N TYR A 152 7.13 11.32 13.31
CA TYR A 152 6.11 11.77 14.27
C TYR A 152 6.58 11.62 15.72
N GLY A 153 5.95 12.43 16.58
CA GLY A 153 6.29 12.49 18.00
C GLY A 153 7.54 13.33 18.30
N PRO A 154 7.93 13.45 19.57
CA PRO A 154 9.09 14.26 20.01
C PRO A 154 10.43 13.84 19.38
N ALA A 155 10.60 12.56 19.01
CA ALA A 155 11.79 12.04 18.34
C ALA A 155 11.57 11.79 16.83
N GLY A 156 10.58 12.43 16.21
CA GLY A 156 10.23 12.22 14.80
C GLY A 156 11.38 12.55 13.84
N ALA A 157 12.04 13.71 14.00
CA ALA A 157 13.17 14.10 13.15
C ALA A 157 14.36 13.12 13.25
N PRO A 158 14.84 12.71 14.44
CA PRO A 158 15.83 11.64 14.54
C PRO A 158 15.36 10.32 13.93
N ALA A 159 14.07 9.96 14.08
CA ALA A 159 13.51 8.70 13.58
C ALA A 159 13.50 8.65 12.04
N SER A 160 13.01 9.70 11.37
CA SER A 160 12.99 9.77 9.91
C SER A 160 14.42 9.79 9.34
N SER A 161 15.32 10.55 9.98
CA SER A 161 16.73 10.61 9.59
C SER A 161 17.43 9.25 9.74
N ALA A 162 17.21 8.54 10.87
CA ALA A 162 17.79 7.22 11.12
C ALA A 162 17.27 6.19 10.12
N ALA A 163 15.96 6.19 9.79
CA ALA A 163 15.37 5.30 8.82
C ALA A 163 16.02 5.43 7.44
N VAL A 164 16.14 6.67 6.95
CA VAL A 164 16.75 6.94 5.63
C VAL A 164 18.24 6.65 5.65
N ALA A 165 18.96 7.05 6.71
CA ALA A 165 20.40 6.82 6.83
C ALA A 165 20.75 5.32 6.79
N ALA A 166 19.94 4.46 7.42
CA ALA A 166 20.13 3.02 7.40
C ALA A 166 19.99 2.39 6.01
N LEU A 167 19.29 3.04 5.07
CA LEU A 167 19.13 2.56 3.70
C LEU A 167 20.20 3.09 2.73
N ARG A 168 20.94 4.17 3.08
CA ARG A 168 21.82 4.89 2.13
C ARG A 168 22.94 4.03 1.55
N PHE A 169 23.35 2.97 2.22
CA PHE A 169 24.36 2.05 1.67
C PHE A 169 23.90 1.37 0.39
N LEU A 170 22.58 1.28 0.14
CA LEU A 170 21.99 0.73 -1.08
C LEU A 170 22.33 1.55 -2.33
N ASP A 171 22.68 2.82 -2.20
CA ASP A 171 23.12 3.65 -3.33
C ASP A 171 24.43 3.14 -3.96
N THR A 172 25.30 2.54 -3.17
CA THR A 172 26.63 2.11 -3.60
C THR A 172 26.85 0.60 -3.52
N ALA A 173 25.89 -0.13 -2.92
CA ALA A 173 25.99 -1.58 -2.78
C ALA A 173 26.04 -2.26 -4.15
N ASP A 174 26.91 -3.25 -4.28
CA ASP A 174 26.79 -4.18 -5.39
C ASP A 174 25.61 -5.10 -5.09
N ILE A 175 24.57 -5.02 -5.93
CA ILE A 175 23.34 -5.78 -5.76
C ILE A 175 23.37 -6.94 -6.76
N PRO A 176 23.75 -8.14 -6.32
CA PRO A 176 23.72 -9.31 -7.20
C PRO A 176 22.28 -9.56 -7.65
N ALA A 177 22.15 -9.89 -8.91
CA ALA A 177 20.88 -10.41 -9.44
C ALA A 177 20.41 -11.57 -8.54
N GLY A 178 19.12 -11.65 -8.20
CA GLY A 178 18.54 -12.67 -7.30
C GLY A 178 18.55 -12.34 -5.81
N ASN A 179 19.20 -11.26 -5.38
CA ASN A 179 19.29 -10.93 -3.96
C ASN A 179 18.60 -9.62 -3.54
N VAL A 180 17.99 -8.91 -4.49
CA VAL A 180 17.39 -7.57 -4.27
C VAL A 180 16.38 -7.56 -3.12
N LEU A 181 15.46 -8.53 -3.09
CA LEU A 181 14.41 -8.59 -2.07
C LEU A 181 14.97 -8.91 -0.67
N ASN A 182 15.95 -9.81 -0.59
CA ASN A 182 16.60 -10.15 0.69
C ASN A 182 17.39 -8.94 1.20
N LEU A 183 18.18 -8.31 0.32
CA LEU A 183 18.96 -7.12 0.67
C LEU A 183 18.02 -5.98 1.14
N LEU A 184 16.89 -5.81 0.47
CA LEU A 184 15.89 -4.80 0.84
C LEU A 184 15.22 -5.15 2.17
N ALA A 185 14.88 -6.41 2.40
CA ALA A 185 14.33 -6.88 3.68
C ALA A 185 15.32 -6.66 4.84
N ASP A 186 16.60 -6.98 4.64
CA ASP A 186 17.67 -6.76 5.63
C ASP A 186 17.88 -5.26 5.89
N ALA A 187 17.85 -4.43 4.84
CA ALA A 187 17.95 -2.97 4.96
C ALA A 187 16.78 -2.37 5.75
N VAL A 188 15.55 -2.84 5.50
CA VAL A 188 14.36 -2.43 6.26
C VAL A 188 14.43 -2.89 7.71
N HIS A 189 14.95 -4.08 7.96
CA HIS A 189 15.17 -4.55 9.32
C HIS A 189 16.18 -3.64 10.05
N GLY A 190 17.30 -3.32 9.43
CA GLY A 190 18.29 -2.39 9.97
C GLY A 190 17.72 -0.98 10.21
N ALA A 191 16.89 -0.48 9.31
CA ALA A 191 16.18 0.79 9.49
C ALA A 191 15.22 0.75 10.68
N THR A 192 14.50 -0.36 10.86
CA THR A 192 13.58 -0.56 11.99
C THR A 192 14.33 -0.53 13.32
N GLU A 193 15.48 -1.21 13.42
CA GLU A 193 16.33 -1.19 14.63
C GLU A 193 16.88 0.21 14.90
N ALA A 194 17.40 0.89 13.86
CA ALA A 194 17.92 2.26 14.01
C ALA A 194 16.85 3.25 14.51
N VAL A 195 15.60 3.11 14.04
CA VAL A 195 14.49 3.94 14.53
C VAL A 195 14.13 3.59 15.98
N ARG A 196 14.12 2.30 16.36
CA ARG A 196 13.85 1.88 17.74
C ARG A 196 14.86 2.44 18.71
N ASP A 197 16.13 2.50 18.33
CA ASP A 197 17.22 3.04 19.17
C ASP A 197 17.00 4.53 19.46
N VAL A 198 16.61 5.34 18.45
CA VAL A 198 16.38 6.78 18.63
C VAL A 198 15.01 7.11 19.21
N ALA A 199 14.00 6.26 18.98
CA ALA A 199 12.65 6.42 19.53
C ALA A 199 12.55 6.04 21.03
N ALA A 200 13.65 5.60 21.64
CA ALA A 200 13.71 5.14 23.04
C ALA A 200 12.68 4.04 23.38
N GLY A 201 12.29 3.23 22.39
CA GLY A 201 11.36 2.11 22.56
C GLY A 201 9.92 2.49 22.88
N THR A 202 9.51 3.73 22.63
CA THR A 202 8.12 4.19 22.83
C THR A 202 7.35 4.20 21.50
N ASP A 203 6.09 3.80 21.51
CA ASP A 203 5.19 3.87 20.34
C ASP A 203 4.73 5.30 20.02
N GLU A 204 5.09 6.28 20.86
CA GLU A 204 4.76 7.69 20.66
C GLU A 204 5.64 8.35 19.61
N ASN A 205 6.80 7.74 19.31
CA ASN A 205 7.78 8.22 18.35
C ASN A 205 7.95 7.20 17.24
N GLY A 206 8.11 7.68 16.01
CA GLY A 206 8.37 6.81 14.90
C GLY A 206 8.45 7.56 13.58
N THR A 207 8.40 6.81 12.49
CA THR A 207 8.40 7.37 11.15
C THR A 207 7.68 6.45 10.17
N THR A 208 7.13 7.04 9.11
CA THR A 208 6.78 6.33 7.88
C THR A 208 8.06 5.96 7.12
N LEU A 209 7.96 5.15 6.12
CA LEU A 209 9.01 4.93 5.14
C LEU A 209 8.41 4.56 3.79
N THR A 210 8.71 5.36 2.77
CA THR A 210 8.43 5.04 1.37
C THR A 210 9.71 5.17 0.58
N ALA A 211 10.21 4.05 0.04
CA ALA A 211 11.48 4.02 -0.67
C ALA A 211 11.39 3.20 -1.96
N LEU A 212 12.13 3.63 -2.99
CA LEU A 212 12.30 2.95 -4.26
C LEU A 212 13.80 2.63 -4.46
N LEU A 213 14.11 1.36 -4.66
CA LEU A 213 15.46 0.90 -4.98
C LEU A 213 15.54 0.57 -6.48
N TRP A 214 16.40 1.28 -7.19
CA TRP A 214 16.68 1.08 -8.61
C TRP A 214 17.62 -0.10 -8.84
N THR A 215 17.25 -1.02 -9.71
CA THR A 215 18.03 -2.21 -10.04
C THR A 215 18.53 -2.24 -11.50
N GLY A 216 18.42 -1.12 -12.22
CA GLY A 216 18.83 -1.00 -13.63
C GLY A 216 17.70 -1.12 -14.64
N SER A 217 16.65 -1.88 -14.34
CA SER A 217 15.46 -2.03 -15.20
C SER A 217 14.16 -2.09 -14.39
N ARG A 218 14.25 -2.20 -13.07
CA ARG A 218 13.12 -2.31 -12.14
C ARG A 218 13.32 -1.42 -10.93
N LEU A 219 12.21 -1.10 -10.30
CA LEU A 219 12.15 -0.41 -9.01
C LEU A 219 11.51 -1.33 -7.97
N ALA A 220 12.27 -1.60 -6.90
CA ALA A 220 11.73 -2.29 -5.74
C ALA A 220 11.19 -1.26 -4.75
N LEU A 221 9.88 -1.28 -4.50
CA LEU A 221 9.18 -0.40 -3.58
C LEU A 221 9.11 -1.02 -2.19
N VAL A 222 9.50 -0.25 -1.18
CA VAL A 222 9.18 -0.47 0.23
C VAL A 222 8.22 0.62 0.66
N HIS A 223 7.14 0.25 1.35
CA HIS A 223 6.19 1.23 1.84
C HIS A 223 5.60 0.82 3.20
N ILE A 224 5.62 1.74 4.16
CA ILE A 224 4.90 1.65 5.42
C ILE A 224 4.53 3.05 5.90
N GLY A 225 3.27 3.29 6.22
CA GLY A 225 2.72 4.58 6.63
C GLY A 225 1.76 5.15 5.61
N ASP A 226 1.71 6.48 5.49
CA ASP A 226 0.84 7.24 4.60
C ASP A 226 1.59 8.24 3.70
N SER A 227 2.92 8.25 3.74
CA SER A 227 3.73 8.83 2.67
C SER A 227 3.48 8.07 1.37
N ARG A 228 3.40 8.76 0.25
CA ARG A 228 2.93 8.16 -0.99
C ARG A 228 4.00 8.07 -2.07
N ALA A 229 3.86 7.08 -2.93
CA ALA A 229 4.59 7.01 -4.20
C ALA A 229 3.59 6.99 -5.37
N TYR A 230 3.95 7.76 -6.41
CA TYR A 230 3.20 7.87 -7.65
C TYR A 230 4.09 7.56 -8.84
N LEU A 231 3.49 7.02 -9.90
CA LEU A 231 4.06 6.81 -11.22
C LEU A 231 3.29 7.65 -12.23
N LEU A 232 3.98 8.54 -12.94
CA LEU A 232 3.48 9.20 -14.15
C LEU A 232 3.99 8.42 -15.35
N ARG A 233 3.11 7.79 -16.10
CA ARG A 233 3.39 7.02 -17.32
C ARG A 233 2.38 7.38 -18.39
N GLY A 234 2.84 7.75 -19.58
CA GLY A 234 1.95 8.11 -20.69
C GLY A 234 0.99 9.27 -20.39
N GLY A 235 1.37 10.20 -19.51
CA GLY A 235 0.53 11.32 -19.06
C GLY A 235 -0.53 11.00 -18.00
N ALA A 236 -0.65 9.73 -17.59
CA ALA A 236 -1.52 9.30 -16.52
C ALA A 236 -0.74 9.15 -15.19
N LEU A 237 -1.31 9.66 -14.09
CA LEU A 237 -0.74 9.55 -12.76
C LEU A 237 -1.39 8.37 -12.02
N PHE A 238 -0.56 7.45 -11.52
CA PHE A 238 -0.98 6.28 -10.76
C PHE A 238 -0.37 6.32 -9.36
N ARG A 239 -1.19 6.25 -8.32
CA ARG A 239 -0.69 6.01 -6.95
C ARG A 239 -0.33 4.54 -6.79
N ILE A 240 0.94 4.23 -6.53
CA ILE A 240 1.45 2.86 -6.42
C ILE A 240 1.57 2.36 -4.97
N THR A 241 1.36 3.24 -3.99
CA THR A 241 1.25 2.92 -2.56
C THR A 241 -0.20 2.88 -2.08
N HIS A 242 -0.42 2.26 -0.93
CA HIS A 242 -1.70 2.20 -0.24
C HIS A 242 -1.51 2.66 1.20
N ASP A 243 -2.26 3.69 1.62
CA ASP A 243 -2.01 4.33 2.91
C ASP A 243 -2.34 3.38 4.08
N HIS A 244 -1.46 3.29 5.04
CA HIS A 244 -1.66 2.49 6.26
C HIS A 244 -2.28 3.35 7.37
N THR A 245 -3.46 3.93 7.10
CA THR A 245 -4.23 4.73 8.06
C THR A 245 -5.51 4.02 8.48
N MET A 246 -6.06 4.44 9.62
CA MET A 246 -7.35 3.94 10.11
C MET A 246 -8.47 4.18 9.09
N VAL A 247 -8.51 5.38 8.51
CA VAL A 247 -9.57 5.72 7.54
C VAL A 247 -9.45 4.91 6.25
N GLN A 248 -8.24 4.65 5.78
CA GLN A 248 -8.04 3.80 4.61
C GLN A 248 -8.52 2.37 4.89
N SER A 249 -8.23 1.83 6.09
CA SER A 249 -8.76 0.52 6.50
C SER A 249 -10.29 0.50 6.53
N LEU A 250 -10.93 1.58 6.97
CA LEU A 250 -12.39 1.70 6.97
C LEU A 250 -12.98 1.82 5.55
N VAL A 251 -12.28 2.50 4.64
CA VAL A 251 -12.64 2.54 3.20
C VAL A 251 -12.53 1.15 2.58
N ASP A 252 -11.43 0.43 2.83
CA ASP A 252 -11.21 -0.93 2.32
C ASP A 252 -12.24 -1.94 2.84
N GLU A 253 -12.73 -1.72 4.08
CA GLU A 253 -13.81 -2.49 4.67
C GLU A 253 -15.20 -2.09 4.15
N GLY A 254 -15.30 -1.04 3.32
CA GLY A 254 -16.57 -0.48 2.84
C GLY A 254 -17.40 0.20 3.93
N ARG A 255 -16.76 0.65 5.01
CA ARG A 255 -17.39 1.33 6.15
C ARG A 255 -17.37 2.85 6.02
N LEU A 256 -16.50 3.37 5.17
CA LEU A 256 -16.45 4.77 4.75
C LEU A 256 -16.34 4.84 3.23
N THR A 257 -16.89 5.90 2.65
CA THR A 257 -16.57 6.28 1.27
C THR A 257 -15.25 7.05 1.23
N VAL A 258 -14.66 7.18 0.04
CA VAL A 258 -13.43 7.97 -0.16
C VAL A 258 -13.66 9.43 0.22
N GLU A 259 -14.84 9.98 -0.09
CA GLU A 259 -15.22 11.36 0.22
C GLU A 259 -15.34 11.59 1.74
N GLU A 260 -15.94 10.64 2.47
CA GLU A 260 -16.07 10.70 3.93
C GLU A 260 -14.70 10.60 4.61
N ALA A 261 -13.77 9.81 4.05
CA ALA A 261 -12.43 9.63 4.59
C ALA A 261 -11.63 10.94 4.60
N VAL A 262 -11.79 11.80 3.58
CA VAL A 262 -11.08 13.10 3.47
C VAL A 262 -11.35 14.03 4.65
N SER A 263 -12.59 14.03 5.14
CA SER A 263 -13.03 14.91 6.26
C SER A 263 -13.02 14.22 7.62
N HIS A 264 -12.59 12.95 7.70
CA HIS A 264 -12.67 12.18 8.93
C HIS A 264 -11.68 12.71 10.00
N PRO A 265 -12.10 12.85 11.28
CA PRO A 265 -11.22 13.37 12.36
C PRO A 265 -9.93 12.56 12.56
N GLN A 266 -9.96 11.27 12.28
CA GLN A 266 -8.82 10.35 12.44
C GLN A 266 -8.11 10.04 11.12
N ARG A 267 -8.20 10.93 10.10
CA ARG A 267 -7.61 10.68 8.79
C ARG A 267 -6.08 10.44 8.82
N ALA A 268 -5.38 11.08 9.74
CA ALA A 268 -3.94 10.97 9.93
C ALA A 268 -3.53 9.89 10.97
N LEU A 269 -4.48 9.05 11.45
CA LEU A 269 -4.16 8.02 12.44
C LEU A 269 -3.53 6.81 11.74
N LEU A 270 -2.22 6.66 11.88
CA LEU A 270 -1.46 5.54 11.35
C LEU A 270 -1.81 4.23 12.08
N VAL A 271 -2.09 3.18 11.33
CA VAL A 271 -2.22 1.80 11.83
C VAL A 271 -0.92 1.01 11.67
N LYS A 272 -0.03 1.43 10.74
CA LYS A 272 1.32 0.90 10.60
C LYS A 272 2.34 2.04 10.47
N ALA A 273 3.49 1.85 11.09
CA ALA A 273 4.69 2.67 10.97
C ALA A 273 5.92 1.76 11.00
N LEU A 274 7.12 2.26 10.71
CA LEU A 274 8.31 1.44 10.52
C LEU A 274 8.63 0.52 11.71
N THR A 275 8.37 0.96 12.93
CA THR A 275 8.54 0.15 14.15
C THR A 275 7.33 -0.72 14.49
N ARG A 276 6.19 -0.52 13.81
CA ARG A 276 4.91 -1.16 14.09
C ARG A 276 4.24 -1.64 12.82
N GLY A 277 4.39 -2.90 12.50
CA GLY A 277 3.78 -3.55 11.34
C GLY A 277 4.81 -4.07 10.35
N THR A 278 4.31 -4.68 9.29
CA THR A 278 5.14 -5.20 8.19
C THR A 278 5.01 -4.26 7.00
N PRO A 279 6.13 -3.79 6.43
CA PRO A 279 6.13 -3.00 5.21
C PRO A 279 5.58 -3.79 4.01
N ASP A 280 4.95 -3.08 3.10
CA ASP A 280 4.62 -3.59 1.78
C ASP A 280 5.87 -3.59 0.91
N LEU A 281 6.12 -4.70 0.21
CA LEU A 281 7.19 -4.85 -0.76
C LEU A 281 6.57 -5.13 -2.13
N LYS A 282 6.90 -4.30 -3.13
CA LYS A 282 6.43 -4.45 -4.51
C LYS A 282 7.57 -4.24 -5.50
N LEU A 283 7.45 -4.84 -6.67
CA LEU A 283 8.36 -4.63 -7.79
C LEU A 283 7.59 -3.99 -8.93
N HIS A 284 8.21 -3.02 -9.57
CA HIS A 284 7.66 -2.32 -10.73
C HIS A 284 8.67 -2.36 -11.86
N ASP A 285 8.25 -2.80 -13.04
CA ASP A 285 9.05 -2.66 -14.24
C ASP A 285 9.08 -1.17 -14.63
N ALA A 286 10.28 -0.66 -14.89
CA ALA A 286 10.49 0.70 -15.29
C ALA A 286 10.60 0.79 -16.82
N GLU A 287 9.97 1.81 -17.38
CA GLU A 287 10.02 2.11 -18.81
C GLU A 287 10.67 3.47 -19.05
N PRO A 288 11.38 3.65 -20.18
CA PRO A 288 11.87 4.97 -20.56
C PRO A 288 10.74 6.00 -20.59
N GLY A 289 10.96 7.14 -19.95
CA GLY A 289 9.97 8.21 -19.84
C GLY A 289 9.04 8.11 -18.64
N ASP A 290 9.17 7.07 -17.82
CA ASP A 290 8.51 7.03 -16.51
C ASP A 290 9.04 8.13 -15.61
N ARG A 291 8.12 8.74 -14.85
CA ARG A 291 8.46 9.68 -13.78
C ARG A 291 7.84 9.21 -12.47
N TYR A 292 8.67 9.10 -11.45
CA TYR A 292 8.25 8.72 -10.11
C TYR A 292 8.25 9.94 -9.19
N LEU A 293 7.25 10.02 -8.32
CA LEU A 293 7.19 10.96 -7.20
C LEU A 293 7.03 10.18 -5.91
N LEU A 294 7.88 10.43 -4.91
CA LEU A 294 7.64 10.07 -3.52
C LEU A 294 7.35 11.36 -2.75
N CYS A 295 6.39 11.35 -1.85
CA CYS A 295 6.09 12.50 -1.02
C CYS A 295 5.54 12.12 0.35
N SER A 296 5.75 12.99 1.34
CA SER A 296 5.04 12.93 2.62
C SER A 296 3.59 13.40 2.47
N ASP A 297 2.81 13.24 3.52
CA ASP A 297 1.40 13.65 3.56
C ASP A 297 1.24 15.17 3.48
N GLY A 298 2.25 15.95 3.87
CA GLY A 298 2.28 17.41 3.71
C GLY A 298 2.08 17.91 2.28
N LEU A 299 2.39 17.08 1.26
CA LEU A 299 2.01 17.35 -0.12
C LEU A 299 0.61 16.78 -0.39
N SER A 300 0.44 15.48 -0.22
CA SER A 300 -0.71 14.74 -0.74
C SER A 300 -2.03 15.00 0.01
N ALA A 301 -1.97 15.60 1.20
CA ALA A 301 -3.15 16.01 1.96
C ALA A 301 -3.72 17.36 1.52
N VAL A 302 -2.91 18.21 0.87
CA VAL A 302 -3.32 19.59 0.55
C VAL A 302 -3.29 19.91 -0.95
N VAL A 303 -2.51 19.16 -1.75
CA VAL A 303 -2.43 19.34 -3.21
C VAL A 303 -3.20 18.21 -3.90
N PRO A 304 -4.24 18.52 -4.70
CA PRO A 304 -5.00 17.50 -5.43
C PRO A 304 -4.14 16.72 -6.43
N ASP A 305 -4.44 15.43 -6.62
CA ASP A 305 -3.72 14.55 -7.56
C ASP A 305 -3.72 15.11 -8.99
N SER A 306 -4.76 15.85 -9.40
CA SER A 306 -4.79 16.53 -10.71
C SER A 306 -3.71 17.61 -10.82
N THR A 307 -3.50 18.40 -9.77
CA THR A 307 -2.44 19.42 -9.73
C THR A 307 -1.06 18.79 -9.69
N ILE A 308 -0.88 17.71 -8.90
CA ILE A 308 0.37 16.93 -8.87
C ILE A 308 0.69 16.40 -10.27
N ARG A 309 -0.28 15.80 -10.95
CA ARG A 309 -0.12 15.31 -12.33
C ARG A 309 0.29 16.41 -13.28
N ASP A 310 -0.38 17.56 -13.22
CA ASP A 310 -0.14 18.68 -14.14
C ASP A 310 1.27 19.27 -13.94
N LEU A 311 1.73 19.43 -12.69
CA LEU A 311 3.10 19.84 -12.36
C LEU A 311 4.12 18.81 -12.86
N LEU A 312 3.92 17.53 -12.58
CA LEU A 312 4.83 16.48 -13.03
C LEU A 312 4.88 16.35 -14.57
N THR A 313 3.80 16.70 -15.27
CA THR A 313 3.75 16.64 -16.73
C THR A 313 4.39 17.87 -17.39
N THR A 314 4.19 19.07 -16.81
CA THR A 314 4.58 20.33 -17.43
C THR A 314 5.97 20.78 -17.06
N VAL A 315 6.49 20.36 -15.90
CA VAL A 315 7.82 20.76 -15.41
C VAL A 315 8.84 19.66 -15.74
N PRO A 316 9.74 19.84 -16.74
CA PRO A 316 10.54 18.75 -17.25
C PRO A 316 11.71 18.33 -16.33
N ALA A 317 12.30 19.27 -15.58
CA ALA A 317 13.46 18.97 -14.74
C ALA A 317 13.02 18.50 -13.34
N PRO A 318 13.52 17.36 -12.81
CA PRO A 318 13.19 16.88 -11.48
C PRO A 318 13.45 17.90 -10.37
N ASP A 319 14.57 18.64 -10.47
CA ASP A 319 14.92 19.68 -9.51
C ASP A 319 13.85 20.79 -9.44
N THR A 320 13.46 21.31 -10.57
CA THR A 320 12.39 22.32 -10.63
C THR A 320 11.05 21.75 -10.18
N ALA A 321 10.77 20.49 -10.52
CA ALA A 321 9.51 19.84 -10.17
C ALA A 321 9.33 19.68 -8.66
N VAL A 322 10.38 19.29 -7.91
CA VAL A 322 10.27 19.16 -6.45
C VAL A 322 9.98 20.50 -5.78
N HIS A 323 10.61 21.60 -6.25
CA HIS A 323 10.34 22.94 -5.74
C HIS A 323 8.92 23.42 -6.07
N CYS A 324 8.44 23.21 -7.31
CA CYS A 324 7.07 23.57 -7.67
C CYS A 324 6.02 22.80 -6.85
N LEU A 325 6.28 21.53 -6.52
CA LEU A 325 5.38 20.73 -5.67
C LEU A 325 5.35 21.26 -4.24
N VAL A 326 6.51 21.57 -3.66
CA VAL A 326 6.61 22.15 -2.31
C VAL A 326 5.97 23.54 -2.27
N ASP A 327 6.19 24.40 -3.28
CA ASP A 327 5.55 25.70 -3.41
C ASP A 327 4.03 25.59 -3.50
N ALA A 328 3.52 24.57 -4.21
CA ALA A 328 2.08 24.29 -4.27
C ALA A 328 1.49 23.91 -2.89
N ALA A 329 2.20 23.08 -2.12
CA ALA A 329 1.79 22.73 -0.76
C ALA A 329 1.82 23.94 0.17
N ASN A 330 2.87 24.76 0.11
CA ASN A 330 2.99 26.00 0.90
C ASN A 330 1.92 27.02 0.48
N SER A 331 1.61 27.16 -0.81
CA SER A 331 0.53 28.01 -1.30
C SER A 331 -0.86 27.55 -0.85
N ALA A 332 -1.03 26.25 -0.57
CA ALA A 332 -2.24 25.68 0.01
C ALA A 332 -2.29 25.83 1.56
N GLY A 333 -1.35 26.55 2.14
CA GLY A 333 -1.29 26.88 3.58
C GLY A 333 -0.12 26.24 4.32
N GLY A 334 0.61 25.30 3.73
CA GLY A 334 1.76 24.62 4.31
C GLY A 334 1.54 24.10 5.74
N PRO A 335 0.48 23.31 6.01
CA PRO A 335 0.09 22.95 7.37
C PRO A 335 1.04 21.96 8.04
N ASP A 336 1.84 21.26 7.25
CA ASP A 336 2.79 20.26 7.70
C ASP A 336 4.15 20.38 7.01
N ASN A 337 5.13 19.61 7.50
CA ASN A 337 6.37 19.37 6.78
C ASN A 337 6.06 18.75 5.41
N VAL A 338 6.77 19.16 4.38
CA VAL A 338 6.56 18.67 3.01
C VAL A 338 7.85 18.21 2.39
N SER A 339 7.89 16.93 2.02
CA SER A 339 9.05 16.30 1.41
C SER A 339 8.66 15.66 0.08
N CYS A 340 9.47 15.92 -0.94
CA CYS A 340 9.27 15.39 -2.29
C CYS A 340 10.56 14.82 -2.86
N VAL A 341 10.46 13.71 -3.56
CA VAL A 341 11.50 13.15 -4.41
C VAL A 341 10.90 12.91 -5.79
N VAL A 342 11.51 13.47 -6.84
CA VAL A 342 11.13 13.22 -8.23
C VAL A 342 12.28 12.53 -8.95
N ALA A 343 11.98 11.47 -9.71
CA ALA A 343 12.95 10.76 -10.52
C ALA A 343 12.39 10.39 -11.89
N ASP A 344 13.18 10.63 -12.92
CA ASP A 344 12.90 10.28 -14.32
C ASP A 344 13.73 9.08 -14.75
N VAL A 345 13.10 8.12 -15.41
CA VAL A 345 13.78 7.01 -16.07
C VAL A 345 14.18 7.47 -17.48
N VAL A 346 15.47 7.55 -17.73
CA VAL A 346 16.01 8.02 -19.00
C VAL A 346 16.87 6.97 -19.67
N GLU A 347 16.83 6.92 -21.00
CA GLU A 347 17.76 6.08 -21.77
C GLU A 347 19.10 6.78 -21.91
N THR A 348 20.17 6.05 -21.60
CA THR A 348 21.53 6.46 -21.88
C THR A 348 22.19 5.50 -22.85
N VAL A 349 22.88 6.04 -23.83
CA VAL A 349 23.69 5.21 -24.74
C VAL A 349 24.95 4.78 -23.98
N ALA A 350 25.15 3.49 -23.83
CA ALA A 350 26.40 2.96 -23.24
C ALA A 350 27.60 3.54 -23.99
N ARG A 351 28.38 4.41 -23.35
CA ARG A 351 29.67 4.83 -23.89
C ARG A 351 30.58 3.61 -23.86
N SER A 352 30.95 3.08 -25.02
CA SER A 352 32.06 2.14 -25.13
C SER A 352 33.27 2.72 -24.43
N PRO A 353 33.95 1.98 -23.55
CA PRO A 353 35.23 2.44 -23.01
C PRO A 353 36.14 2.67 -24.19
N ALA A 354 36.69 3.87 -24.25
CA ALA A 354 37.72 4.22 -25.25
C ALA A 354 38.89 3.25 -25.10
N SER A 355 39.22 2.56 -26.20
CA SER A 355 40.31 1.61 -26.32
C SER A 355 41.65 2.28 -26.11
#